data_92ce0eb78ebffad0612e3a0c424245d7
#
_entry.id   92ce0eb78ebffad0612e3a0c424245d7
#
_cell.length_a   1.000
_cell.length_b   1.000
_cell.length_c   1.000
_cell.angle_alpha   90.00
_cell.angle_beta   90.00
_cell.angle_gamma   90.00
#
_symmetry.space_group_name_H-M   'P 1'
#
loop_
_entity.id
_entity.type
_entity.pdbx_description
1 polymer ?
#
loop_
_entity_poly.entity_id
_entity_poly.type
_entity_poly.pdbx_seq_one_letter_code
_entity_poly.pdbx_strand_id
1 'polypeptide(L)'
;MLKTDVIWPDSRRFMSRTEWEPLGFFSEALCNATTFDIKLGFFSSSAINVLADGFAAFLYNGGRMRLIINDVLSEEDRNAIVVGESEVNTPYFDLNAIDCISYTLSKRDKHFFECLSWLIKNERIEIKIITPKVGNGIAHSKCGMFSDGISKVAFDGSCNFSRMALVENIESINAFCDWDGERDKNRINDIVNDFNRTFSGEDDTVKYLKADQIITHITKTYKHKDIKELLEDEQRILYSRTENSTSDSIRRILERAKVKVTVIVDTLNKGKENIKEERSVPLSPQFPFPEPRPYQKEAFNNWKASQKGLFAMATGTGKTLTSLNCLLQIYNKFKFYQALILVPTITLVEQWEDECKRFNFSHIIKVSSKNQGWRSEIDDIKLKESLAESDESSLSFIIITTYASFSRESTFKQLMSLSKKIQRQIGRAHVRTPVTR
;
A
#
# COMPACT_ATOMS: atom_id res chain seq x y z
N MET A 1 10.92 4.01 6.47
CA MET A 1 11.53 4.17 5.13
C MET A 1 12.67 3.17 4.96
N LEU A 2 12.89 2.64 3.76
CA LEU A 2 13.91 1.60 3.49
C LEU A 2 15.33 2.01 3.88
N LYS A 3 15.70 3.26 3.63
CA LYS A 3 17.05 3.75 3.92
C LYS A 3 17.31 4.01 5.41
N THR A 4 16.32 4.50 6.15
CA THR A 4 16.50 5.03 7.52
C THR A 4 15.99 4.11 8.60
N ASP A 5 14.97 3.30 8.34
CA ASP A 5 14.23 2.56 9.35
C ASP A 5 14.51 1.05 9.29
N VAL A 6 15.38 0.64 8.35
CA VAL A 6 15.88 -0.73 8.20
C VAL A 6 17.39 -0.75 8.54
N ILE A 7 17.78 -1.75 9.32
CA ILE A 7 19.21 -1.97 9.64
C ILE A 7 19.78 -2.89 8.57
N TRP A 8 20.68 -2.36 7.77
CA TRP A 8 21.36 -3.07 6.70
C TRP A 8 22.76 -3.50 7.12
N PRO A 9 23.18 -4.76 6.85
CA PRO A 9 24.59 -5.14 7.02
C PRO A 9 25.49 -4.32 6.08
N ASP A 10 26.68 -3.99 6.51
CA ASP A 10 27.65 -3.24 5.67
C ASP A 10 27.97 -3.99 4.38
N SER A 11 28.00 -5.32 4.43
CA SER A 11 28.22 -6.19 3.26
C SER A 11 27.04 -6.25 2.31
N ARG A 12 25.85 -5.74 2.69
CA ARG A 12 24.59 -5.91 1.96
C ARG A 12 24.23 -7.37 1.67
N ARG A 13 24.82 -8.30 2.40
CA ARG A 13 24.59 -9.73 2.24
C ARG A 13 23.88 -10.31 3.45
N PHE A 14 22.79 -11.01 3.18
CA PHE A 14 22.04 -11.79 4.15
C PHE A 14 22.30 -13.27 3.90
N MET A 15 22.59 -14.04 4.95
CA MET A 15 22.94 -15.46 4.83
C MET A 15 22.40 -16.22 6.04
N SER A 16 21.82 -17.39 5.78
CA SER A 16 21.29 -18.28 6.81
C SER A 16 22.38 -18.66 7.83
N ARG A 17 21.98 -18.82 9.08
CA ARG A 17 22.83 -19.15 10.23
C ARG A 17 23.87 -18.06 10.56
N THR A 18 23.60 -16.84 10.17
CA THR A 18 24.39 -15.67 10.58
C THR A 18 23.52 -14.70 11.39
N GLU A 19 24.10 -13.62 11.85
CA GLU A 19 23.33 -12.51 12.44
C GLU A 19 22.34 -11.89 11.45
N TRP A 20 22.65 -11.98 10.15
CA TRP A 20 21.89 -11.38 9.04
C TRP A 20 21.14 -12.46 8.26
N GLU A 21 20.06 -12.96 8.82
CA GLU A 21 19.21 -13.97 8.20
C GLU A 21 18.39 -13.40 7.03
N PRO A 22 18.17 -14.17 5.94
CA PRO A 22 17.29 -13.76 4.83
C PRO A 22 15.87 -13.37 5.28
N LEU A 23 15.35 -13.99 6.33
CA LEU A 23 14.10 -13.61 6.96
C LEU A 23 14.10 -12.14 7.39
N GLY A 24 15.22 -11.67 7.93
CA GLY A 24 15.36 -10.27 8.35
C GLY A 24 15.28 -9.30 7.18
N PHE A 25 15.90 -9.65 6.05
CA PHE A 25 15.80 -8.85 4.84
C PHE A 25 14.34 -8.63 4.41
N PHE A 26 13.57 -9.72 4.25
CA PHE A 26 12.17 -9.60 3.79
C PHE A 26 11.26 -8.94 4.80
N SER A 27 11.32 -9.35 6.06
CA SER A 27 10.49 -8.80 7.12
C SER A 27 10.69 -7.28 7.29
N GLU A 28 11.94 -6.85 7.33
CA GLU A 28 12.28 -5.42 7.46
C GLU A 28 11.90 -4.61 6.21
N ALA A 29 12.19 -5.14 5.01
CA ALA A 29 11.86 -4.46 3.77
C ALA A 29 10.33 -4.35 3.58
N LEU A 30 9.56 -5.41 3.82
CA LEU A 30 8.10 -5.40 3.74
C LEU A 30 7.48 -4.36 4.69
N CYS A 31 7.94 -4.31 5.93
CA CYS A 31 7.43 -3.32 6.89
C CYS A 31 7.70 -1.86 6.49
N ASN A 32 8.57 -1.60 5.53
CA ASN A 32 9.01 -0.24 5.17
C ASN A 32 8.78 0.11 3.68
N ALA A 33 8.30 -0.84 2.87
CA ALA A 33 8.06 -0.63 1.44
C ALA A 33 6.59 -0.29 1.14
N THR A 34 6.38 0.35 -0.01
CA THR A 34 5.06 0.59 -0.63
C THR A 34 4.90 -0.11 -1.97
N THR A 35 5.99 -0.59 -2.57
CA THR A 35 5.94 -1.44 -3.76
C THR A 35 6.90 -2.62 -3.61
N PHE A 36 6.48 -3.77 -4.14
CA PHE A 36 7.26 -4.99 -4.14
C PHE A 36 7.12 -5.74 -5.46
N ASP A 37 8.19 -5.80 -6.22
CA ASP A 37 8.32 -6.57 -7.44
C ASP A 37 9.14 -7.82 -7.15
N ILE A 38 8.62 -9.00 -7.47
CA ILE A 38 9.32 -10.25 -7.20
C ILE A 38 9.12 -11.28 -8.31
N LYS A 39 10.23 -11.92 -8.69
CA LYS A 39 10.26 -13.06 -9.60
C LYS A 39 10.61 -14.31 -8.77
N LEU A 40 9.68 -15.22 -8.69
CA LEU A 40 9.82 -16.48 -7.97
C LEU A 40 9.99 -17.64 -8.94
N GLY A 41 10.94 -18.53 -8.65
CA GLY A 41 11.10 -19.75 -9.43
C GLY A 41 9.92 -20.70 -9.26
N PHE A 42 9.39 -20.83 -8.04
CA PHE A 42 8.23 -21.64 -7.72
C PHE A 42 7.50 -21.10 -6.51
N PHE A 43 6.18 -21.21 -6.50
CA PHE A 43 5.35 -20.79 -5.38
C PHE A 43 5.25 -21.93 -4.35
N SER A 44 6.29 -22.13 -3.56
CA SER A 44 6.30 -23.16 -2.50
C SER A 44 5.76 -22.62 -1.18
N SER A 45 5.31 -23.52 -0.32
CA SER A 45 4.91 -23.20 1.07
C SER A 45 5.98 -22.44 1.84
N SER A 46 7.18 -22.45 1.38
CA SER A 46 8.36 -21.87 2.01
C SER A 46 8.69 -20.47 1.52
N ALA A 47 8.38 -20.13 0.26
CA ALA A 47 8.32 -18.75 -0.20
C ALA A 47 7.33 -17.95 0.66
N ILE A 48 6.22 -18.59 0.95
CA ILE A 48 5.15 -18.11 1.84
C ILE A 48 5.70 -17.82 3.24
N ASN A 49 6.53 -18.71 3.76
CA ASN A 49 7.09 -18.61 5.10
C ASN A 49 8.01 -17.40 5.31
N VAL A 50 8.72 -16.96 4.28
CA VAL A 50 9.61 -15.80 4.35
C VAL A 50 8.81 -14.49 4.22
N LEU A 51 7.81 -14.49 3.36
CA LEU A 51 7.02 -13.30 3.05
C LEU A 51 5.90 -13.03 4.06
N ALA A 52 5.53 -14.01 4.90
CA ALA A 52 4.41 -13.88 5.83
C ALA A 52 4.66 -12.85 6.96
N ASP A 53 5.91 -12.63 7.34
CA ASP A 53 6.25 -11.70 8.42
C ASP A 53 6.47 -10.29 7.86
N GLY A 54 5.65 -9.33 8.26
CA GLY A 54 5.66 -7.96 7.77
C GLY A 54 4.71 -7.71 6.59
N PHE A 55 3.99 -8.73 6.11
CA PHE A 55 3.15 -8.59 4.92
C PHE A 55 1.88 -7.77 5.18
N ALA A 56 1.21 -7.94 6.33
CA ALA A 56 0.08 -7.09 6.70
C ALA A 56 0.52 -5.63 6.96
N ALA A 57 1.71 -5.42 7.50
CA ALA A 57 2.29 -4.08 7.60
C ALA A 57 2.54 -3.45 6.22
N PHE A 58 3.02 -4.23 5.23
CA PHE A 58 3.15 -3.80 3.84
C PHE A 58 1.79 -3.38 3.26
N LEU A 59 0.73 -4.18 3.47
CA LEU A 59 -0.61 -3.84 3.02
C LEU A 59 -1.12 -2.54 3.65
N TYR A 60 -0.89 -2.37 4.95
CA TYR A 60 -1.27 -1.17 5.69
C TYR A 60 -0.58 0.09 5.14
N ASN A 61 0.69 -0.01 4.77
CA ASN A 61 1.47 1.07 4.15
C ASN A 61 1.03 1.41 2.72
N GLY A 62 -0.06 0.84 2.24
CA GLY A 62 -0.53 1.10 0.87
C GLY A 62 0.14 0.20 -0.18
N GLY A 63 0.74 -0.91 0.24
CA GLY A 63 1.56 -1.79 -0.57
C GLY A 63 0.91 -2.26 -1.87
N ARG A 64 1.69 -2.25 -2.95
CA ARG A 64 1.37 -2.80 -4.27
C ARG A 64 2.41 -3.81 -4.68
N MET A 65 1.99 -4.91 -5.30
CA MET A 65 2.87 -6.01 -5.65
C MET A 65 2.75 -6.38 -7.12
N ARG A 66 3.89 -6.71 -7.75
CA ARG A 66 3.93 -7.39 -9.04
C ARG A 66 4.67 -8.71 -8.86
N LEU A 67 4.03 -9.80 -9.24
CA LEU A 67 4.51 -11.14 -9.00
C LEU A 67 4.66 -11.91 -10.31
N ILE A 68 5.86 -12.41 -10.59
CA ILE A 68 6.13 -13.37 -11.67
C ILE A 68 6.37 -14.72 -11.03
N ILE A 69 5.62 -15.74 -11.45
CA ILE A 69 5.74 -17.12 -11.00
C ILE A 69 6.18 -17.97 -12.19
N ASN A 70 7.21 -18.78 -12.00
CA ASN A 70 7.56 -19.81 -12.96
C ASN A 70 6.73 -21.07 -12.67
N ASP A 71 6.13 -21.64 -13.72
CA ASP A 71 5.31 -22.86 -13.65
C ASP A 71 6.14 -24.15 -13.53
N VAL A 72 7.46 -24.09 -13.77
CA VAL A 72 8.31 -25.30 -13.79
C VAL A 72 9.16 -25.40 -12.52
N LEU A 73 8.98 -26.53 -11.79
CA LEU A 73 9.84 -26.92 -10.69
C LEU A 73 11.23 -27.36 -11.18
N SER A 74 12.28 -26.96 -10.47
CA SER A 74 13.59 -27.57 -10.64
C SER A 74 13.58 -29.03 -10.19
N GLU A 75 14.51 -29.83 -10.73
CA GLU A 75 14.70 -31.20 -10.28
C GLU A 75 15.14 -31.26 -8.82
N GLU A 76 15.87 -30.25 -8.36
CA GLU A 76 16.28 -30.07 -6.95
C GLU A 76 15.08 -29.72 -6.06
N ASP A 77 14.19 -28.83 -6.51
CA ASP A 77 12.96 -28.49 -5.80
C ASP A 77 11.98 -29.67 -5.76
N ARG A 78 11.91 -30.49 -6.84
CA ARG A 78 11.16 -31.76 -6.85
C ARG A 78 11.70 -32.72 -5.81
N ASN A 79 13.01 -32.92 -5.78
CA ASN A 79 13.66 -33.83 -4.83
C ASN A 79 13.49 -33.37 -3.39
N ALA A 80 13.54 -32.06 -3.12
CA ALA A 80 13.30 -31.50 -1.80
C ALA A 80 11.84 -31.70 -1.32
N ILE A 81 10.87 -31.65 -2.23
CA ILE A 81 9.45 -31.95 -1.94
C ILE A 81 9.26 -33.48 -1.71
N VAL A 82 9.88 -34.32 -2.51
CA VAL A 82 9.77 -35.79 -2.40
C VAL A 82 10.40 -36.30 -1.09
N VAL A 83 11.46 -35.70 -0.60
CA VAL A 83 12.08 -36.08 0.70
C VAL A 83 11.21 -35.68 1.89
N GLY A 84 10.34 -34.66 1.74
CA GLY A 84 9.42 -34.19 2.79
C GLY A 84 8.04 -34.84 2.78
N GLU A 85 7.60 -35.43 1.68
CA GLU A 85 6.27 -36.06 1.51
C GLU A 85 6.38 -37.29 0.63
N SER A 86 6.00 -38.46 1.18
CA SER A 86 5.88 -39.69 0.43
C SER A 86 4.80 -39.57 -0.66
N GLU A 87 5.22 -39.78 -1.92
CA GLU A 87 4.39 -40.03 -3.09
C GLU A 87 3.46 -38.89 -3.56
N VAL A 88 4.00 -37.95 -4.31
CA VAL A 88 3.14 -37.19 -5.24
C VAL A 88 3.79 -37.16 -6.63
N ASN A 89 3.36 -38.09 -7.48
CA ASN A 89 3.51 -38.04 -8.93
C ASN A 89 2.52 -37.03 -9.50
N THR A 90 2.73 -35.74 -9.32
CA THR A 90 1.90 -34.72 -9.97
C THR A 90 2.76 -33.71 -10.70
N PRO A 91 2.52 -33.53 -11.99
CA PRO A 91 3.17 -32.50 -12.77
C PRO A 91 2.49 -31.16 -12.49
N TYR A 92 3.32 -30.13 -12.24
CA TYR A 92 2.96 -28.74 -12.44
C TYR A 92 1.94 -28.16 -11.48
N PHE A 93 2.05 -26.90 -11.21
CA PHE A 93 1.14 -26.06 -10.46
C PHE A 93 -0.28 -26.65 -10.46
N ASP A 94 -0.48 -27.69 -9.66
CA ASP A 94 -1.76 -28.35 -9.53
C ASP A 94 -2.56 -27.57 -8.50
N LEU A 95 -3.69 -27.03 -8.90
CA LEU A 95 -4.66 -26.37 -7.99
C LEU A 95 -5.06 -27.33 -6.86
N ASN A 96 -5.07 -28.65 -7.10
CA ASN A 96 -5.30 -29.66 -6.08
C ASN A 96 -4.14 -29.73 -5.07
N ALA A 97 -2.92 -29.39 -5.45
CA ALA A 97 -1.80 -29.32 -4.52
C ALA A 97 -1.98 -28.14 -3.53
N ILE A 98 -2.58 -27.03 -3.95
CA ILE A 98 -2.94 -25.93 -3.03
C ILE A 98 -4.03 -26.41 -2.06
N ASP A 99 -5.00 -27.21 -2.49
CA ASP A 99 -6.01 -27.79 -1.61
C ASP A 99 -5.40 -28.80 -0.63
N CYS A 100 -4.49 -29.67 -1.07
CA CYS A 100 -3.73 -30.56 -0.20
C CYS A 100 -2.83 -29.80 0.77
N ILE A 101 -2.18 -28.73 0.31
CA ILE A 101 -1.38 -27.83 1.13
C ILE A 101 -2.25 -27.12 2.17
N SER A 102 -3.53 -26.81 1.88
CA SER A 102 -4.41 -26.09 2.80
C SER A 102 -4.66 -26.83 4.12
N TYR A 103 -4.61 -28.14 4.13
CA TYR A 103 -4.74 -28.98 5.33
C TYR A 103 -3.46 -29.01 6.19
N THR A 104 -2.30 -28.80 5.59
CA THR A 104 -0.99 -28.85 6.25
C THR A 104 -0.40 -27.48 6.53
N LEU A 105 -1.02 -26.41 6.03
CA LEU A 105 -0.56 -25.04 6.21
C LEU A 105 -0.58 -24.63 7.70
N SER A 106 0.55 -24.11 8.15
CA SER A 106 0.63 -23.44 9.45
C SER A 106 -0.28 -22.19 9.47
N LYS A 107 -0.61 -21.70 10.67
CA LYS A 107 -1.36 -20.44 10.82
C LYS A 107 -0.73 -19.27 10.05
N ARG A 108 0.60 -19.29 9.92
CA ARG A 108 1.38 -18.27 9.22
C ARG A 108 1.21 -18.33 7.71
N ASP A 109 1.22 -19.54 7.16
CA ASP A 109 1.05 -19.75 5.72
C ASP A 109 -0.36 -19.36 5.30
N LYS A 110 -1.34 -19.71 6.11
CA LYS A 110 -2.73 -19.28 5.91
C LYS A 110 -2.86 -17.77 5.94
N HIS A 111 -2.21 -17.09 6.89
CA HIS A 111 -2.19 -15.64 6.98
C HIS A 111 -1.62 -14.98 5.72
N PHE A 112 -0.53 -15.52 5.15
CA PHE A 112 0.03 -15.01 3.90
C PHE A 112 -1.00 -15.07 2.76
N PHE A 113 -1.70 -16.19 2.59
CA PHE A 113 -2.73 -16.32 1.54
C PHE A 113 -3.95 -15.41 1.80
N GLU A 114 -4.30 -15.14 3.04
CA GLU A 114 -5.33 -14.18 3.41
C GLU A 114 -4.90 -12.75 3.01
N CYS A 115 -3.65 -12.38 3.25
CA CYS A 115 -3.06 -11.12 2.76
C CYS A 115 -3.04 -11.05 1.22
N LEU A 116 -2.69 -12.14 0.55
CA LEU A 116 -2.69 -12.21 -0.90
C LEU A 116 -4.11 -12.08 -1.48
N SER A 117 -5.10 -12.74 -0.86
CA SER A 117 -6.51 -12.59 -1.22
C SER A 117 -6.98 -11.14 -1.06
N TRP A 118 -6.53 -10.45 -0.03
CA TRP A 118 -6.81 -9.03 0.17
C TRP A 118 -6.22 -8.16 -0.95
N LEU A 119 -4.94 -8.38 -1.34
CA LEU A 119 -4.30 -7.67 -2.45
C LEU A 119 -5.05 -7.85 -3.77
N ILE A 120 -5.46 -9.08 -4.07
CA ILE A 120 -6.21 -9.41 -5.28
C ILE A 120 -7.54 -8.65 -5.31
N LYS A 121 -8.31 -8.71 -4.23
CA LYS A 121 -9.62 -8.04 -4.15
C LYS A 121 -9.55 -6.51 -4.21
N ASN A 122 -8.44 -5.94 -3.75
CA ASN A 122 -8.22 -4.49 -3.76
C ASN A 122 -7.45 -4.01 -5.01
N GLU A 123 -7.24 -4.88 -6.00
CA GLU A 123 -6.52 -4.56 -7.25
C GLU A 123 -5.11 -3.98 -6.98
N ARG A 124 -4.43 -4.53 -5.96
CA ARG A 124 -3.09 -4.09 -5.56
C ARG A 124 -2.00 -5.10 -5.89
N ILE A 125 -2.33 -6.18 -6.58
CA ILE A 125 -1.38 -7.14 -7.11
C ILE A 125 -1.68 -7.44 -8.57
N GLU A 126 -0.60 -7.60 -9.34
CA GLU A 126 -0.65 -8.14 -10.69
C GLU A 126 0.21 -9.41 -10.72
N ILE A 127 -0.34 -10.50 -11.26
CA ILE A 127 0.31 -11.81 -11.30
C ILE A 127 0.54 -12.22 -12.76
N LYS A 128 1.77 -12.61 -13.08
CA LYS A 128 2.14 -13.24 -14.36
C LYS A 128 2.67 -14.62 -14.08
N ILE A 129 2.23 -15.58 -14.88
CA ILE A 129 2.74 -16.95 -14.84
C ILE A 129 3.51 -17.18 -16.12
N ILE A 130 4.74 -17.69 -15.99
CA ILE A 130 5.63 -17.94 -17.11
C ILE A 130 6.09 -19.40 -17.09
N THR A 131 6.46 -19.92 -18.27
CA THR A 131 7.15 -21.20 -18.44
C THR A 131 8.18 -21.05 -19.56
N PRO A 132 9.34 -21.69 -19.50
CA PRO A 132 10.34 -21.63 -20.57
C PRO A 132 9.77 -22.12 -21.91
N LYS A 133 10.15 -21.45 -23.01
CA LYS A 133 9.73 -21.88 -24.36
C LYS A 133 10.44 -23.12 -24.87
N VAL A 134 11.69 -23.34 -24.46
CA VAL A 134 12.55 -24.41 -25.00
C VAL A 134 13.19 -25.20 -23.85
N GLY A 135 13.04 -26.54 -23.91
CA GLY A 135 13.69 -27.47 -23.00
C GLY A 135 13.07 -27.51 -21.59
N ASN A 136 13.69 -28.32 -20.73
CA ASN A 136 13.39 -28.37 -19.29
C ASN A 136 14.16 -27.30 -18.52
N GLY A 137 14.53 -26.23 -19.18
CA GLY A 137 15.24 -25.10 -18.57
C GLY A 137 14.34 -24.38 -17.57
N ILE A 138 14.92 -23.94 -16.47
CA ILE A 138 14.21 -23.26 -15.39
C ILE A 138 14.70 -21.82 -15.33
N ALA A 139 13.78 -20.89 -15.28
CA ALA A 139 14.13 -19.51 -14.92
C ALA A 139 14.47 -19.49 -13.41
N HIS A 140 15.74 -19.73 -13.09
CA HIS A 140 16.23 -19.94 -11.72
C HIS A 140 16.46 -18.63 -10.96
N SER A 141 16.25 -17.46 -11.57
CA SER A 141 16.57 -16.21 -10.93
C SER A 141 15.53 -15.84 -9.87
N LYS A 142 15.98 -15.69 -8.66
CA LYS A 142 15.20 -15.21 -7.53
C LYS A 142 15.66 -13.78 -7.26
N CYS A 143 14.93 -12.86 -7.81
CA CYS A 143 15.26 -11.45 -7.73
C CYS A 143 14.00 -10.62 -7.56
N GLY A 144 14.19 -9.43 -7.10
CA GLY A 144 13.09 -8.50 -6.93
C GLY A 144 13.55 -7.12 -6.48
N MET A 145 12.59 -6.28 -6.20
CA MET A 145 12.84 -4.91 -5.78
C MET A 145 11.75 -4.43 -4.82
N PHE A 146 12.19 -3.80 -3.75
CA PHE A 146 11.35 -3.00 -2.86
C PHE A 146 11.53 -1.51 -3.13
N SER A 147 10.45 -0.73 -3.00
CA SER A 147 10.54 0.73 -2.97
C SER A 147 9.56 1.30 -1.95
N ASP A 148 9.98 2.38 -1.29
CA ASP A 148 9.13 3.21 -0.41
C ASP A 148 8.67 4.51 -1.08
N GLY A 149 8.92 4.64 -2.40
CA GLY A 149 8.64 5.84 -3.19
C GLY A 149 9.77 6.87 -3.21
N ILE A 150 10.78 6.72 -2.33
CA ILE A 150 11.98 7.57 -2.24
C ILE A 150 13.22 6.74 -2.53
N SER A 151 13.36 5.60 -1.86
CA SER A 151 14.49 4.69 -1.93
C SER A 151 14.10 3.38 -2.60
N LYS A 152 15.08 2.74 -3.23
CA LYS A 152 14.93 1.44 -3.89
C LYS A 152 16.00 0.47 -3.38
N VAL A 153 15.56 -0.76 -3.13
CA VAL A 153 16.44 -1.88 -2.79
C VAL A 153 16.09 -3.06 -3.68
N ALA A 154 16.97 -3.39 -4.60
CA ALA A 154 16.86 -4.63 -5.35
C ALA A 154 17.63 -5.75 -4.68
N PHE A 155 17.30 -6.98 -5.01
CA PHE A 155 18.01 -8.15 -4.51
C PHE A 155 18.09 -9.26 -5.54
N ASP A 156 19.15 -10.04 -5.43
CA ASP A 156 19.30 -11.36 -6.06
C ASP A 156 19.82 -12.38 -5.04
N GLY A 157 19.59 -13.67 -5.32
CA GLY A 157 20.09 -14.69 -4.42
C GLY A 157 19.73 -16.11 -4.81
N SER A 158 20.29 -17.05 -4.04
CA SER A 158 19.99 -18.47 -4.13
C SER A 158 18.72 -18.85 -3.37
N CYS A 159 18.17 -17.94 -2.57
CA CYS A 159 17.08 -18.24 -1.64
C CYS A 159 15.92 -18.91 -2.36
N ASN A 160 16.00 -20.23 -2.45
CA ASN A 160 14.86 -21.06 -2.71
C ASN A 160 13.95 -20.87 -1.52
N PHE A 161 12.87 -20.18 -1.74
CA PHE A 161 11.85 -19.98 -0.73
C PHE A 161 11.22 -21.33 -0.29
N SER A 162 12.02 -22.41 -0.09
CA SER A 162 11.54 -23.70 0.37
C SER A 162 11.74 -23.89 1.88
N ARG A 163 10.85 -24.58 2.59
CA ARG A 163 10.92 -24.80 4.06
C ARG A 163 12.25 -25.43 4.48
N MET A 164 12.77 -26.33 3.68
CA MET A 164 14.08 -26.96 3.88
C MET A 164 15.23 -25.95 3.73
N ALA A 165 15.07 -24.99 2.83
CA ALA A 165 16.07 -23.98 2.55
C ALA A 165 16.34 -23.04 3.75
N LEU A 166 15.31 -22.66 4.49
CA LEU A 166 15.43 -21.73 5.61
C LEU A 166 15.92 -22.38 6.91
N VAL A 167 15.78 -23.71 7.05
CA VAL A 167 16.14 -24.42 8.27
C VAL A 167 17.41 -25.27 8.07
N GLU A 168 17.61 -25.83 6.90
CA GLU A 168 18.67 -26.80 6.62
C GLU A 168 19.67 -26.33 5.58
N ASN A 169 19.29 -25.55 4.57
CA ASN A 169 20.17 -25.03 3.54
C ASN A 169 20.83 -23.70 3.94
N ILE A 170 21.99 -23.44 3.37
CA ILE A 170 22.68 -22.16 3.48
C ILE A 170 22.23 -21.28 2.33
N GLU A 171 21.25 -20.40 2.59
CA GLU A 171 20.72 -19.46 1.62
C GLU A 171 21.40 -18.09 1.76
N SER A 172 21.51 -17.39 0.65
CA SER A 172 22.05 -16.03 0.66
C SER A 172 21.28 -15.10 -0.25
N ILE A 173 21.20 -13.85 0.17
CA ILE A 173 20.61 -12.73 -0.59
C ILE A 173 21.66 -11.63 -0.63
N ASN A 174 21.89 -11.08 -1.81
CA ASN A 174 22.65 -9.84 -1.99
C ASN A 174 21.64 -8.70 -2.18
N ALA A 175 21.72 -7.68 -1.38
CA ALA A 175 20.91 -6.47 -1.51
C ALA A 175 21.74 -5.38 -2.21
N PHE A 176 21.07 -4.61 -3.07
CA PHE A 176 21.61 -3.45 -3.78
C PHE A 176 20.78 -2.25 -3.42
N CYS A 177 21.38 -1.23 -2.84
CA CYS A 177 20.70 -0.04 -2.35
C CYS A 177 21.03 1.16 -3.22
N ASP A 178 20.03 1.94 -3.63
CA ASP A 178 20.23 3.09 -4.55
C ASP A 178 21.05 4.23 -3.93
N TRP A 179 21.29 4.20 -2.64
CA TRP A 179 22.14 5.14 -1.91
C TRP A 179 23.60 4.67 -1.74
N ASP A 180 23.96 3.45 -2.15
CA ASP A 180 25.31 2.88 -1.97
C ASP A 180 26.27 3.20 -3.13
N GLY A 181 25.80 3.95 -4.14
CA GLY A 181 26.60 4.47 -5.25
C GLY A 181 26.15 4.00 -6.63
N GLU A 182 26.89 4.42 -7.67
CA GLU A 182 26.48 4.19 -9.06
C GLU A 182 26.52 2.72 -9.48
N ARG A 183 27.41 1.92 -8.89
CA ARG A 183 27.47 0.48 -9.16
C ARG A 183 26.17 -0.22 -8.75
N ASP A 184 25.64 0.10 -7.58
CA ASP A 184 24.43 -0.51 -7.06
C ASP A 184 23.20 0.01 -7.80
N LYS A 185 23.17 1.29 -8.17
CA LYS A 185 22.12 1.83 -9.04
C LYS A 185 22.05 1.11 -10.39
N ASN A 186 23.20 0.83 -10.98
CA ASN A 186 23.26 0.08 -12.25
C ASN A 186 22.73 -1.35 -12.07
N ARG A 187 23.11 -2.03 -10.99
CA ARG A 187 22.56 -3.36 -10.65
C ARG A 187 21.04 -3.32 -10.46
N ILE A 188 20.54 -2.32 -9.74
CA ILE A 188 19.09 -2.11 -9.58
C ILE A 188 18.42 -1.94 -10.94
N ASN A 189 18.98 -1.11 -11.81
CA ASN A 189 18.43 -0.89 -13.14
C ASN A 189 18.42 -2.18 -13.99
N ASP A 190 19.46 -2.99 -13.93
CA ASP A 190 19.52 -4.27 -14.64
C ASP A 190 18.41 -5.23 -14.15
N ILE A 191 18.25 -5.38 -12.84
CA ILE A 191 17.21 -6.22 -12.24
C ILE A 191 15.80 -5.71 -12.61
N VAL A 192 15.58 -4.40 -12.52
CA VAL A 192 14.30 -3.76 -12.86
C VAL A 192 13.97 -3.93 -14.34
N ASN A 193 14.95 -3.75 -15.23
CA ASN A 193 14.76 -3.89 -16.68
C ASN A 193 14.44 -5.33 -17.05
N ASP A 194 15.16 -6.33 -16.49
CA ASP A 194 14.86 -7.74 -16.70
C ASP A 194 13.45 -8.10 -16.19
N PHE A 195 13.12 -7.65 -14.99
CA PHE A 195 11.78 -7.86 -14.43
C PHE A 195 10.70 -7.24 -15.34
N ASN A 196 10.86 -5.98 -15.74
CA ASN A 196 9.88 -5.26 -16.56
C ASN A 196 9.73 -5.92 -17.95
N ARG A 197 10.82 -6.34 -18.60
CA ARG A 197 10.78 -7.07 -19.87
C ARG A 197 9.94 -8.35 -19.77
N THR A 198 10.15 -9.12 -18.71
CA THR A 198 9.36 -10.33 -18.48
C THR A 198 7.92 -9.98 -18.10
N PHE A 199 7.70 -8.95 -17.29
CA PHE A 199 6.37 -8.57 -16.82
C PHE A 199 5.48 -7.95 -17.93
N SER A 200 6.07 -7.18 -18.85
CA SER A 200 5.36 -6.56 -19.99
C SER A 200 4.97 -7.56 -21.10
N GLY A 201 5.53 -8.77 -21.08
CA GLY A 201 5.29 -9.75 -22.12
C GLY A 201 6.30 -9.71 -23.27
N GLU A 202 7.39 -8.98 -23.11
CA GLU A 202 8.43 -8.78 -24.14
C GLU A 202 9.56 -9.82 -24.07
N ASP A 203 9.51 -10.76 -23.14
CA ASP A 203 10.52 -11.80 -22.99
C ASP A 203 10.23 -12.97 -23.93
N ASP A 204 10.98 -13.05 -25.01
CA ASP A 204 10.85 -14.09 -26.03
C ASP A 204 11.28 -15.48 -25.58
N THR A 205 11.93 -15.63 -24.44
CA THR A 205 12.42 -16.91 -23.93
C THR A 205 11.37 -17.69 -23.14
N VAL A 206 10.27 -17.03 -22.76
CA VAL A 206 9.19 -17.62 -21.94
C VAL A 206 7.85 -17.61 -22.67
N LYS A 207 6.95 -18.51 -22.26
CA LYS A 207 5.52 -18.50 -22.60
C LYS A 207 4.76 -17.98 -21.40
N TYR A 208 3.70 -17.22 -21.66
CA TYR A 208 2.82 -16.65 -20.65
C TYR A 208 1.57 -17.52 -20.49
N LEU A 209 1.24 -17.88 -19.27
CA LEU A 209 0.06 -18.66 -18.91
C LEU A 209 -0.99 -17.77 -18.25
N LYS A 210 -2.25 -18.20 -18.27
CA LYS A 210 -3.36 -17.46 -17.63
C LYS A 210 -3.31 -17.62 -16.11
N ALA A 211 -3.38 -16.51 -15.40
CA ALA A 211 -3.41 -16.48 -13.93
C ALA A 211 -4.82 -16.60 -13.32
N ASP A 212 -5.88 -16.57 -14.14
CA ASP A 212 -7.28 -16.44 -13.68
C ASP A 212 -7.70 -17.59 -12.74
N GLN A 213 -7.22 -18.80 -12.99
CA GLN A 213 -7.55 -19.97 -12.17
C GLN A 213 -6.95 -19.84 -10.77
N ILE A 214 -5.69 -19.40 -10.67
CA ILE A 214 -4.98 -19.21 -9.40
C ILE A 214 -5.63 -18.08 -8.60
N ILE A 215 -5.88 -16.96 -9.25
CA ILE A 215 -6.56 -15.79 -8.65
C ILE A 215 -7.93 -16.21 -8.10
N THR A 216 -8.71 -16.94 -8.90
CA THR A 216 -10.03 -17.43 -8.49
C THR A 216 -9.93 -18.39 -7.33
N HIS A 217 -8.96 -19.30 -7.35
CA HIS A 217 -8.77 -20.27 -6.28
C HIS A 217 -8.39 -19.61 -4.96
N ILE A 218 -7.38 -18.72 -4.96
CA ILE A 218 -6.95 -17.99 -3.76
C ILE A 218 -8.12 -17.19 -3.16
N THR A 219 -8.87 -16.47 -3.98
CA THR A 219 -9.96 -15.61 -3.49
C THR A 219 -11.20 -16.38 -3.01
N LYS A 220 -11.39 -17.62 -3.45
CA LYS A 220 -12.46 -18.52 -2.98
C LYS A 220 -12.08 -19.28 -1.71
N THR A 221 -10.83 -19.76 -1.65
CA THR A 221 -10.35 -20.62 -0.56
C THR A 221 -10.03 -19.82 0.69
N TYR A 222 -9.41 -18.65 0.53
CA TYR A 222 -8.98 -17.84 1.67
C TYR A 222 -9.96 -16.71 1.96
N LYS A 223 -10.47 -16.74 3.19
CA LYS A 223 -11.49 -15.82 3.67
C LYS A 223 -11.00 -14.37 3.56
N HIS A 224 -11.87 -13.51 3.06
CA HIS A 224 -11.60 -12.09 3.04
C HIS A 224 -11.63 -11.55 4.47
N LYS A 225 -10.49 -11.03 4.92
CA LYS A 225 -10.31 -10.29 6.17
C LYS A 225 -10.10 -8.83 5.87
N ASP A 226 -10.48 -7.96 6.79
CA ASP A 226 -10.08 -6.57 6.71
C ASP A 226 -8.60 -6.39 7.11
N ILE A 227 -8.04 -5.21 6.85
CA ILE A 227 -6.63 -4.94 7.12
C ILE A 227 -6.31 -5.00 8.63
N LYS A 228 -7.27 -4.66 9.49
CA LYS A 228 -7.09 -4.73 10.94
C LYS A 228 -7.03 -6.16 11.42
N GLU A 229 -7.92 -7.03 10.94
CA GLU A 229 -7.90 -8.46 11.24
C GLU A 229 -6.58 -9.09 10.81
N LEU A 230 -6.08 -8.72 9.62
CA LEU A 230 -4.78 -9.19 9.12
C LEU A 230 -3.62 -8.73 10.00
N LEU A 231 -3.61 -7.48 10.44
CA LEU A 231 -2.59 -6.95 11.35
C LEU A 231 -2.63 -7.61 12.74
N GLU A 232 -3.82 -7.83 13.28
CA GLU A 232 -3.98 -8.53 14.56
C GLU A 232 -3.56 -10.01 14.49
N ASP A 233 -3.79 -10.66 13.34
CA ASP A 233 -3.31 -12.02 13.10
C ASP A 233 -1.80 -12.06 12.97
N GLU A 234 -1.20 -11.13 12.23
CA GLU A 234 0.25 -11.02 12.11
C GLU A 234 0.90 -10.75 13.47
N GLN A 235 0.33 -9.86 14.25
CA GLN A 235 0.80 -9.59 15.61
C GLN A 235 0.81 -10.87 16.46
N ARG A 236 -0.28 -11.64 16.46
CA ARG A 236 -0.37 -12.91 17.21
C ARG A 236 0.66 -13.95 16.74
N ILE A 237 0.86 -14.05 15.44
CA ILE A 237 1.87 -14.94 14.85
C ILE A 237 3.27 -14.54 15.30
N LEU A 238 3.62 -13.25 15.21
CA LEU A 238 4.91 -12.72 15.62
C LEU A 238 5.17 -12.94 17.12
N TYR A 239 4.17 -12.72 17.99
CA TYR A 239 4.28 -13.03 19.42
C TYR A 239 4.62 -14.51 19.65
N SER A 240 3.82 -15.42 19.12
CA SER A 240 4.04 -16.86 19.28
C SER A 240 5.41 -17.32 18.75
N ARG A 241 5.84 -16.77 17.62
CA ARG A 241 7.14 -17.13 17.02
C ARG A 241 8.32 -16.60 17.83
N THR A 242 8.21 -15.39 18.35
CA THR A 242 9.26 -14.80 19.20
C THR A 242 9.49 -15.62 20.45
N GLU A 243 8.39 -16.05 21.12
CA GLU A 243 8.48 -16.88 22.32
C GLU A 243 9.06 -18.26 22.07
N ASN A 244 8.73 -18.87 20.93
CA ASN A 244 9.17 -20.23 20.58
C ASN A 244 10.47 -20.28 19.79
N SER A 245 11.12 -19.14 19.51
CA SER A 245 12.37 -19.11 18.75
C SER A 245 13.56 -19.53 19.60
N THR A 246 14.31 -20.51 19.13
CA THR A 246 15.57 -20.98 19.75
C THR A 246 16.80 -20.21 19.27
N SER A 247 16.70 -19.51 18.14
CA SER A 247 17.78 -18.70 17.57
C SER A 247 17.67 -17.25 18.02
N ASP A 248 18.74 -16.72 18.61
CA ASP A 248 18.78 -15.33 19.08
C ASP A 248 18.74 -14.32 17.92
N SER A 249 19.33 -14.64 16.75
CA SER A 249 19.24 -13.80 15.55
C SER A 249 17.80 -13.70 15.06
N ILE A 250 17.14 -14.83 14.88
CA ILE A 250 15.74 -14.89 14.45
C ILE A 250 14.81 -14.20 15.47
N ARG A 251 15.06 -14.41 16.77
CA ARG A 251 14.27 -13.76 17.83
C ARG A 251 14.35 -12.24 17.74
N ARG A 252 15.54 -11.66 17.56
CA ARG A 252 15.72 -10.20 17.38
C ARG A 252 14.99 -9.66 16.15
N ILE A 253 15.01 -10.40 15.03
CA ILE A 253 14.29 -10.02 13.81
C ILE A 253 12.79 -9.99 14.07
N LEU A 254 12.25 -11.06 14.66
CA LEU A 254 10.83 -11.17 14.98
C LEU A 254 10.37 -10.11 15.98
N GLU A 255 11.20 -9.76 16.96
CA GLU A 255 10.90 -8.69 17.91
C GLU A 255 10.81 -7.32 17.23
N ARG A 256 11.69 -7.01 16.29
CA ARG A 256 11.59 -5.75 15.53
C ARG A 256 10.33 -5.68 14.70
N ALA A 257 9.99 -6.76 13.97
CA ALA A 257 8.74 -6.84 13.22
C ALA A 257 7.51 -6.73 14.16
N LYS A 258 7.54 -7.43 15.29
CA LYS A 258 6.49 -7.37 16.32
C LYS A 258 6.27 -5.94 16.83
N VAL A 259 7.34 -5.22 17.15
CA VAL A 259 7.24 -3.82 17.61
C VAL A 259 6.57 -2.96 16.55
N LYS A 260 6.98 -3.06 15.28
CA LYS A 260 6.38 -2.29 14.19
C LYS A 260 4.89 -2.59 14.01
N VAL A 261 4.52 -3.87 13.94
CA VAL A 261 3.11 -4.29 13.79
C VAL A 261 2.29 -3.86 15.00
N THR A 262 2.83 -3.98 16.22
CA THR A 262 2.16 -3.53 17.44
C THR A 262 1.87 -2.03 17.42
N VAL A 263 2.84 -1.20 17.02
CA VAL A 263 2.63 0.26 16.89
C VAL A 263 1.51 0.58 15.90
N ILE A 264 1.43 -0.14 14.78
CA ILE A 264 0.36 0.02 13.79
C ILE A 264 -1.00 -0.36 14.41
N VAL A 265 -1.09 -1.52 15.05
CA VAL A 265 -2.33 -2.00 15.70
C VAL A 265 -2.78 -1.06 16.81
N ASP A 266 -1.85 -0.59 17.64
CA ASP A 266 -2.14 0.37 18.72
C ASP A 266 -2.62 1.71 18.15
N THR A 267 -2.02 2.18 17.06
CA THR A 267 -2.45 3.40 16.38
C THR A 267 -3.88 3.27 15.84
N LEU A 268 -4.21 2.14 15.23
CA LEU A 268 -5.57 1.83 14.76
C LEU A 268 -6.57 1.73 15.93
N ASN A 269 -6.15 1.14 17.03
CA ASN A 269 -7.00 1.00 18.23
C ASN A 269 -7.19 2.35 18.93
N LYS A 270 -6.12 3.13 19.12
CA LYS A 270 -6.19 4.49 19.67
C LYS A 270 -6.99 5.42 18.77
N GLY A 271 -6.90 5.28 17.45
CA GLY A 271 -7.79 5.97 16.52
C GLY A 271 -9.26 5.64 16.76
N LYS A 272 -9.60 4.40 17.18
CA LYS A 272 -10.97 4.00 17.59
C LYS A 272 -11.31 4.44 19.01
N GLU A 273 -10.37 4.45 19.94
CA GLU A 273 -10.55 4.94 21.32
C GLU A 273 -10.64 6.46 21.36
N ASN A 274 -9.81 7.18 20.61
CA ASN A 274 -9.95 8.62 20.42
C ASN A 274 -11.28 8.99 19.76
N ILE A 275 -11.82 8.16 18.86
CA ILE A 275 -13.20 8.30 18.36
C ILE A 275 -14.23 8.02 19.47
N LYS A 276 -13.88 7.27 20.53
CA LYS A 276 -14.75 7.04 21.70
C LYS A 276 -14.52 8.05 22.84
N GLU A 277 -13.29 8.53 23.03
CA GLU A 277 -12.93 9.48 24.10
C GLU A 277 -12.96 10.96 23.67
N GLU A 278 -12.75 11.29 22.40
CA GLU A 278 -13.06 12.60 21.81
C GLU A 278 -14.57 12.83 21.59
N ARG A 279 -15.42 12.16 22.35
CA ARG A 279 -16.75 12.65 22.68
C ARG A 279 -16.76 13.80 23.72
N SER A 280 -15.67 14.52 23.90
CA SER A 280 -15.72 15.95 24.07
C SER A 280 -16.08 16.54 22.70
N VAL A 281 -17.34 16.89 22.51
CA VAL A 281 -18.01 17.39 21.31
C VAL A 281 -16.99 17.96 20.32
N PRO A 282 -16.68 17.32 19.18
CA PRO A 282 -15.87 17.96 18.14
C PRO A 282 -16.64 19.24 17.80
N LEU A 283 -15.99 20.38 17.88
CA LEU A 283 -16.59 21.61 17.41
C LEU A 283 -17.08 21.37 15.98
N SER A 284 -18.38 21.15 15.84
CA SER A 284 -18.97 20.83 14.54
C SER A 284 -18.64 21.96 13.58
N PRO A 285 -18.41 21.68 12.29
CA PRO A 285 -18.21 22.71 11.30
C PRO A 285 -19.28 23.81 11.44
N GLN A 286 -18.86 25.05 11.54
CA GLN A 286 -19.73 26.21 11.71
C GLN A 286 -19.22 27.42 10.95
N PHE A 287 -20.10 28.34 10.64
CA PHE A 287 -19.72 29.60 10.01
C PHE A 287 -18.92 30.45 11.03
N PRO A 288 -17.74 31.00 10.67
CA PRO A 288 -16.84 31.66 11.63
C PRO A 288 -17.32 33.03 12.14
N PHE A 289 -18.46 33.51 11.66
CA PHE A 289 -19.11 34.74 12.08
C PHE A 289 -20.56 34.45 12.49
N PRO A 290 -21.27 35.36 13.16
CA PRO A 290 -22.64 35.11 13.58
C PRO A 290 -23.56 34.64 12.45
N GLU A 291 -23.45 35.25 11.27
CA GLU A 291 -24.14 34.79 10.05
C GLU A 291 -23.48 35.30 8.75
N PRO A 292 -23.74 34.59 7.62
CA PRO A 292 -23.32 35.05 6.31
C PRO A 292 -24.02 36.35 5.91
N ARG A 293 -23.32 37.23 5.21
CA ARG A 293 -23.89 38.47 4.66
C ARG A 293 -25.00 38.18 3.64
N PRO A 294 -25.95 39.09 3.42
CA PRO A 294 -27.08 38.87 2.51
C PRO A 294 -26.68 38.37 1.12
N TYR A 295 -25.68 38.98 0.50
CA TYR A 295 -25.18 38.56 -0.82
C TYR A 295 -24.48 37.18 -0.80
N GLN A 296 -23.91 36.76 0.32
CA GLN A 296 -23.35 35.40 0.48
C GLN A 296 -24.46 34.33 0.60
N LYS A 297 -25.57 34.71 1.28
CA LYS A 297 -26.78 33.87 1.34
C LYS A 297 -27.41 33.71 -0.05
N GLU A 298 -27.49 34.81 -0.82
CA GLU A 298 -27.99 34.79 -2.20
C GLU A 298 -27.11 33.96 -3.11
N ALA A 299 -25.79 34.10 -3.07
CA ALA A 299 -24.85 33.30 -3.83
C ALA A 299 -24.98 31.81 -3.52
N PHE A 300 -25.17 31.46 -2.24
CA PHE A 300 -25.45 30.09 -1.83
C PHE A 300 -26.77 29.57 -2.41
N ASN A 301 -27.86 30.33 -2.33
CA ASN A 301 -29.17 29.93 -2.85
C ASN A 301 -29.14 29.69 -4.36
N ASN A 302 -28.43 30.54 -5.11
CA ASN A 302 -28.24 30.38 -6.55
C ASN A 302 -27.42 29.11 -6.86
N TRP A 303 -26.35 28.86 -6.11
CA TRP A 303 -25.57 27.63 -6.24
C TRP A 303 -26.38 26.40 -5.87
N LYS A 304 -27.19 26.44 -4.80
CA LYS A 304 -28.04 25.33 -4.35
C LYS A 304 -29.01 24.85 -5.43
N ALA A 305 -29.55 25.78 -6.21
CA ALA A 305 -30.50 25.45 -7.25
C ALA A 305 -29.89 24.67 -8.42
N SER A 306 -28.66 25.00 -8.83
CA SER A 306 -27.97 24.42 -9.98
C SER A 306 -26.84 23.44 -9.62
N GLN A 307 -26.35 23.51 -8.39
CA GLN A 307 -25.12 22.82 -7.90
C GLN A 307 -23.86 23.08 -8.77
N LYS A 308 -23.94 24.12 -9.57
CA LYS A 308 -22.88 24.61 -10.46
C LYS A 308 -22.95 26.14 -10.45
N GLY A 309 -21.82 26.80 -10.63
CA GLY A 309 -21.84 28.25 -10.74
C GLY A 309 -20.47 28.89 -10.65
N LEU A 310 -20.44 30.16 -11.01
CA LEU A 310 -19.30 31.05 -10.86
C LEU A 310 -19.69 32.16 -9.86
N PHE A 311 -18.99 32.27 -8.76
CA PHE A 311 -19.14 33.39 -7.84
C PHE A 311 -18.36 34.60 -8.38
N ALA A 312 -19.02 35.45 -9.16
CA ALA A 312 -18.50 36.72 -9.67
C ALA A 312 -18.58 37.79 -8.55
N MET A 313 -17.65 37.75 -7.62
CA MET A 313 -17.59 38.62 -6.45
C MET A 313 -16.32 39.45 -6.46
N ALA A 314 -16.39 40.71 -5.99
CA ALA A 314 -15.23 41.59 -5.89
C ALA A 314 -14.18 41.07 -4.91
N THR A 315 -12.94 41.55 -5.00
CA THR A 315 -11.87 41.22 -4.06
C THR A 315 -12.25 41.72 -2.66
N GLY A 316 -11.97 40.92 -1.61
CA GLY A 316 -12.28 41.30 -0.22
C GLY A 316 -13.74 41.03 0.21
N THR A 317 -14.64 40.61 -0.67
CA THR A 317 -16.04 40.34 -0.31
C THR A 317 -16.30 38.94 0.28
N GLY A 318 -15.25 38.16 0.54
CA GLY A 318 -15.37 36.86 1.19
C GLY A 318 -15.74 35.70 0.25
N LYS A 319 -15.19 35.66 -0.96
CA LYS A 319 -15.39 34.53 -1.92
C LYS A 319 -15.09 33.19 -1.29
N THR A 320 -13.97 33.07 -0.57
CA THR A 320 -13.56 31.85 0.16
C THR A 320 -14.60 31.46 1.20
N LEU A 321 -15.07 32.42 2.00
CA LEU A 321 -16.11 32.20 3.01
C LEU A 321 -17.41 31.72 2.37
N THR A 322 -17.80 32.29 1.22
CA THR A 322 -19.00 31.87 0.48
C THR A 322 -18.87 30.43 -0.03
N SER A 323 -17.70 30.07 -0.58
CA SER A 323 -17.44 28.72 -1.06
C SER A 323 -17.43 27.70 0.08
N LEU A 324 -16.79 28.01 1.20
CA LEU A 324 -16.76 27.13 2.38
C LEU A 324 -18.14 27.07 3.08
N ASN A 325 -18.96 28.10 2.99
CA ASN A 325 -20.34 28.04 3.45
C ASN A 325 -21.18 27.04 2.62
N CYS A 326 -20.95 26.92 1.32
CA CYS A 326 -21.58 25.85 0.54
C CYS A 326 -21.24 24.45 1.06
N LEU A 327 -19.96 24.23 1.41
CA LEU A 327 -19.51 22.96 2.00
C LEU A 327 -20.14 22.74 3.39
N LEU A 328 -20.23 23.80 4.21
CA LEU A 328 -20.89 23.75 5.51
C LEU A 328 -22.37 23.35 5.39
N GLN A 329 -23.08 23.89 4.42
CA GLN A 329 -24.50 23.54 4.20
C GLN A 329 -24.67 22.08 3.75
N ILE A 330 -23.70 21.53 3.02
CA ILE A 330 -23.64 20.09 2.71
C ILE A 330 -23.50 19.28 4.00
N TYR A 331 -22.53 19.65 4.83
CA TYR A 331 -22.34 19.02 6.14
C TYR A 331 -23.61 19.09 7.00
N ASN A 332 -24.27 20.24 7.05
CA ASN A 332 -25.51 20.39 7.83
C ASN A 332 -26.61 19.42 7.37
N LYS A 333 -26.66 19.14 6.06
CA LYS A 333 -27.66 18.24 5.47
C LYS A 333 -27.28 16.77 5.59
N PHE A 334 -26.03 16.40 5.27
CA PHE A 334 -25.59 15.02 5.13
C PHE A 334 -24.73 14.51 6.29
N LYS A 335 -24.29 15.41 7.20
CA LYS A 335 -23.41 15.14 8.33
C LYS A 335 -22.00 14.67 7.97
N PHE A 336 -21.62 14.78 6.70
CA PHE A 336 -20.24 14.60 6.21
C PHE A 336 -19.94 15.57 5.08
N TYR A 337 -18.64 15.73 4.76
CA TYR A 337 -18.19 16.55 3.64
C TYR A 337 -16.94 15.90 3.00
N GLN A 338 -16.88 15.97 1.67
CA GLN A 338 -15.72 15.55 0.89
C GLN A 338 -15.51 16.60 -0.19
N ALA A 339 -14.36 17.27 -0.18
CA ALA A 339 -14.11 18.37 -1.10
C ALA A 339 -12.69 18.33 -1.68
N LEU A 340 -12.59 18.69 -2.97
CA LEU A 340 -11.34 18.94 -3.66
C LEU A 340 -11.28 20.43 -4.04
N ILE A 341 -10.32 21.14 -3.46
CA ILE A 341 -10.09 22.58 -3.68
C ILE A 341 -8.85 22.76 -4.56
N LEU A 342 -9.02 23.38 -5.72
CA LEU A 342 -7.95 23.66 -6.66
C LEU A 342 -7.61 25.15 -6.64
N VAL A 343 -6.32 25.47 -6.40
CA VAL A 343 -5.83 26.85 -6.29
C VAL A 343 -4.62 27.09 -7.22
N PRO A 344 -4.36 28.35 -7.62
CA PRO A 344 -3.24 28.66 -8.52
C PRO A 344 -1.85 28.47 -7.90
N THR A 345 -1.67 28.80 -6.61
CA THR A 345 -0.36 28.89 -5.96
C THR A 345 -0.31 28.13 -4.62
N ILE A 346 0.90 27.79 -4.18
CA ILE A 346 1.15 27.12 -2.90
C ILE A 346 0.75 28.04 -1.72
N THR A 347 0.96 29.35 -1.82
CA THR A 347 0.54 30.30 -0.79
C THR A 347 -0.97 30.28 -0.57
N LEU A 348 -1.75 30.10 -1.64
CA LEU A 348 -3.19 29.96 -1.55
C LEU A 348 -3.61 28.60 -0.93
N VAL A 349 -2.81 27.55 -1.06
CA VAL A 349 -3.06 26.29 -0.34
C VAL A 349 -3.06 26.52 1.17
N GLU A 350 -2.06 27.24 1.68
CA GLU A 350 -1.93 27.56 3.10
C GLU A 350 -3.09 28.48 3.57
N GLN A 351 -3.40 29.51 2.79
CA GLN A 351 -4.52 30.41 3.11
C GLN A 351 -5.88 29.69 3.15
N TRP A 352 -6.12 28.77 2.22
CA TRP A 352 -7.36 28.00 2.22
C TRP A 352 -7.43 27.00 3.38
N GLU A 353 -6.29 26.42 3.79
CA GLU A 353 -6.22 25.59 4.99
C GLU A 353 -6.65 26.38 6.23
N ASP A 354 -6.11 27.59 6.41
CA ASP A 354 -6.45 28.44 7.55
C ASP A 354 -7.94 28.80 7.56
N GLU A 355 -8.51 29.11 6.40
CA GLU A 355 -9.94 29.41 6.29
C GLU A 355 -10.80 28.16 6.58
N CYS A 356 -10.39 26.97 6.14
CA CYS A 356 -11.07 25.72 6.49
C CYS A 356 -11.04 25.45 8.01
N LYS A 357 -9.90 25.70 8.66
CA LYS A 357 -9.77 25.58 10.12
C LYS A 357 -10.66 26.56 10.87
N ARG A 358 -10.84 27.79 10.35
CA ARG A 358 -11.76 28.77 10.93
C ARG A 358 -13.24 28.33 10.89
N PHE A 359 -13.60 27.48 9.94
CA PHE A 359 -14.91 26.84 9.88
C PHE A 359 -15.02 25.58 10.74
N ASN A 360 -13.97 25.19 11.47
CA ASN A 360 -13.85 23.92 12.20
C ASN A 360 -13.93 22.69 11.30
N PHE A 361 -13.55 22.80 10.02
CA PHE A 361 -13.35 21.63 9.19
C PHE A 361 -12.07 20.89 9.61
N SER A 362 -12.14 19.58 9.69
CA SER A 362 -11.05 18.67 10.03
C SER A 362 -10.57 17.86 8.81
N HIS A 363 -9.51 17.07 8.97
CA HIS A 363 -8.95 16.20 7.92
C HIS A 363 -8.65 16.97 6.61
N ILE A 364 -7.81 18.00 6.72
CA ILE A 364 -7.39 18.83 5.59
C ILE A 364 -6.05 18.33 5.06
N ILE A 365 -6.02 17.83 3.82
CA ILE A 365 -4.83 17.31 3.15
C ILE A 365 -4.33 18.32 2.12
N LYS A 366 -3.06 18.73 2.25
CA LYS A 366 -2.40 19.64 1.31
C LYS A 366 -1.57 18.85 0.31
N VAL A 367 -1.99 18.81 -0.93
CA VAL A 367 -1.26 18.14 -2.03
C VAL A 367 -0.38 19.16 -2.74
N SER A 368 0.86 19.26 -2.30
CA SER A 368 1.85 20.18 -2.88
C SER A 368 3.27 19.62 -2.75
N SER A 369 4.22 20.23 -3.46
CA SER A 369 5.64 19.85 -3.36
C SER A 369 6.26 20.09 -1.98
N LYS A 370 5.66 20.95 -1.17
CA LYS A 370 6.10 21.23 0.21
C LYS A 370 5.65 20.16 1.20
N ASN A 371 4.52 19.50 0.97
CA ASN A 371 4.05 18.40 1.81
C ASN A 371 4.41 17.07 1.14
N GLN A 372 5.50 16.44 1.56
CA GLN A 372 5.93 15.15 1.00
C GLN A 372 5.08 13.97 1.51
N GLY A 373 4.39 14.14 2.65
CA GLY A 373 3.56 13.11 3.29
C GLY A 373 2.15 12.95 2.72
N TRP A 374 1.70 13.83 1.81
CA TRP A 374 0.30 13.84 1.36
C TRP A 374 -0.18 12.52 0.74
N ARG A 375 0.73 11.72 0.17
CA ARG A 375 0.37 10.41 -0.41
C ARG A 375 -0.06 9.44 0.67
N SER A 376 0.69 9.39 1.77
CA SER A 376 0.33 8.58 2.94
C SER A 376 -1.01 9.02 3.53
N GLU A 377 -1.25 10.34 3.63
CA GLU A 377 -2.52 10.88 4.13
C GLU A 377 -3.71 10.48 3.22
N ILE A 378 -3.52 10.47 1.91
CA ILE A 378 -4.54 9.99 0.95
C ILE A 378 -4.76 8.49 1.09
N ASP A 379 -3.71 7.71 1.27
CA ASP A 379 -3.82 6.27 1.43
C ASP A 379 -4.48 5.91 2.79
N ASP A 380 -4.26 6.70 3.83
CA ASP A 380 -4.98 6.60 5.10
C ASP A 380 -6.49 6.85 4.95
N ILE A 381 -6.89 7.83 4.13
CA ILE A 381 -8.30 8.06 3.81
C ILE A 381 -8.89 6.87 3.09
N LYS A 382 -8.22 6.35 2.05
CA LYS A 382 -8.69 5.16 1.32
C LYS A 382 -8.86 3.96 2.23
N LEU A 383 -7.90 3.79 3.14
CA LEU A 383 -7.95 2.73 4.13
C LEU A 383 -9.18 2.90 5.05
N LYS A 384 -9.38 4.12 5.59
CA LYS A 384 -10.54 4.42 6.44
C LYS A 384 -11.87 4.26 5.70
N GLU A 385 -11.93 4.65 4.42
CA GLU A 385 -13.11 4.41 3.57
C GLU A 385 -13.37 2.92 3.34
N SER A 386 -12.31 2.11 3.18
CA SER A 386 -12.45 0.65 3.01
C SER A 386 -12.85 -0.08 4.30
N LEU A 387 -12.57 0.52 5.47
CA LEU A 387 -12.93 -0.01 6.78
C LEU A 387 -14.33 0.39 7.26
N ALA A 388 -14.97 1.37 6.59
CA ALA A 388 -16.32 1.80 6.91
C ALA A 388 -17.33 0.77 6.39
N GLU A 389 -17.85 -0.08 7.25
CA GLU A 389 -18.74 -1.22 6.94
C GLU A 389 -20.18 -0.84 6.54
N SER A 390 -20.57 0.44 6.58
CA SER A 390 -21.92 0.89 6.26
C SER A 390 -21.96 2.29 5.63
N ASP A 391 -22.98 2.55 4.85
CA ASP A 391 -23.27 3.85 4.21
C ASP A 391 -23.43 5.02 5.20
N GLU A 392 -23.57 4.76 6.49
CA GLU A 392 -23.84 5.76 7.53
C GLU A 392 -22.57 6.44 8.10
N SER A 393 -21.37 5.93 7.84
CA SER A 393 -20.11 6.49 8.34
C SER A 393 -19.21 7.06 7.26
N SER A 394 -19.76 7.92 6.41
CA SER A 394 -18.95 8.60 5.38
C SER A 394 -17.90 9.50 6.03
N LEU A 395 -16.62 9.28 5.67
CA LEU A 395 -15.48 10.03 6.19
C LEU A 395 -15.51 11.46 5.64
N SER A 396 -15.33 12.45 6.51
CA SER A 396 -15.22 13.86 6.11
C SER A 396 -13.76 14.24 5.86
N PHE A 397 -13.46 14.84 4.71
CA PHE A 397 -12.13 15.37 4.38
C PHE A 397 -12.15 16.51 3.36
N ILE A 398 -11.09 17.29 3.33
CA ILE A 398 -10.84 18.35 2.34
C ILE A 398 -9.44 18.14 1.75
N ILE A 399 -9.32 18.09 0.44
CA ILE A 399 -8.05 18.06 -0.27
C ILE A 399 -7.84 19.43 -0.92
N ILE A 400 -6.70 20.07 -0.63
CA ILE A 400 -6.32 21.34 -1.23
C ILE A 400 -5.06 21.13 -2.07
N THR A 401 -5.11 21.47 -3.35
CA THR A 401 -3.98 21.28 -4.27
C THR A 401 -3.85 22.44 -5.25
N THR A 402 -2.65 22.58 -5.84
CA THR A 402 -2.45 23.54 -6.93
C THR A 402 -2.84 22.94 -8.26
N TYR A 403 -3.22 23.77 -9.25
CA TYR A 403 -3.46 23.31 -10.63
C TYR A 403 -2.27 22.55 -11.18
N ALA A 404 -1.05 23.04 -10.94
CA ALA A 404 0.18 22.40 -11.42
C ALA A 404 0.41 21.02 -10.79
N SER A 405 0.08 20.83 -9.51
CA SER A 405 0.18 19.53 -8.85
C SER A 405 -0.92 18.58 -9.31
N PHE A 406 -2.14 19.07 -9.46
CA PHE A 406 -3.29 18.28 -9.92
C PHE A 406 -3.12 17.80 -11.36
N SER A 407 -2.52 18.61 -12.25
CA SER A 407 -2.29 18.26 -13.66
C SER A 407 -1.24 17.17 -13.87
N ARG A 408 -0.48 16.80 -12.85
CA ARG A 408 0.50 15.70 -12.95
C ARG A 408 -0.27 14.36 -12.95
N GLU A 409 0.00 13.54 -13.96
CA GLU A 409 -0.70 12.27 -14.15
C GLU A 409 -0.70 11.37 -12.90
N SER A 410 0.44 11.28 -12.19
CA SER A 410 0.56 10.49 -10.96
C SER A 410 -0.33 11.02 -9.83
N THR A 411 -0.40 12.35 -9.67
CA THR A 411 -1.25 12.99 -8.65
C THR A 411 -2.74 12.83 -9.02
N PHE A 412 -3.07 13.08 -10.28
CA PHE A 412 -4.44 12.93 -10.78
C PHE A 412 -4.97 11.50 -10.57
N LYS A 413 -4.20 10.48 -11.00
CA LYS A 413 -4.58 9.07 -10.82
C LYS A 413 -4.80 8.71 -9.35
N GLN A 414 -3.94 9.19 -8.46
CA GLN A 414 -4.06 8.91 -7.03
C GLN A 414 -5.29 9.57 -6.40
N LEU A 415 -5.60 10.82 -6.76
CA LEU A 415 -6.80 11.50 -6.27
C LEU A 415 -8.08 10.92 -6.87
N MET A 416 -8.06 10.49 -8.13
CA MET A 416 -9.21 9.85 -8.78
C MET A 416 -9.49 8.43 -8.27
N SER A 417 -8.54 7.81 -7.57
CA SER A 417 -8.74 6.50 -6.93
C SER A 417 -9.44 6.58 -5.56
N LEU A 418 -9.67 7.78 -5.04
CA LEU A 418 -10.59 7.98 -3.92
C LEU A 418 -12.01 7.60 -4.36
N SER A 419 -12.81 7.12 -3.43
CA SER A 419 -14.15 6.56 -3.68
C SER A 419 -14.98 7.37 -4.67
N LYS A 420 -15.77 6.70 -5.51
CA LYS A 420 -16.72 7.32 -6.44
C LYS A 420 -17.82 8.13 -5.74
N LYS A 421 -17.94 7.99 -4.42
CA LYS A 421 -18.86 8.76 -3.56
C LYS A 421 -18.39 10.19 -3.28
N ILE A 422 -17.19 10.61 -3.73
CA ILE A 422 -16.83 12.03 -3.69
C ILE A 422 -17.91 12.79 -4.44
N GLN A 423 -18.79 13.43 -3.72
CA GLN A 423 -19.70 14.41 -4.29
C GLN A 423 -18.84 15.52 -4.86
N ARG A 424 -18.72 15.52 -6.18
CA ARG A 424 -17.76 16.30 -6.95
C ARG A 424 -18.00 17.80 -6.76
N GLN A 425 -17.45 18.36 -5.72
CA GLN A 425 -17.33 19.81 -5.60
C GLN A 425 -15.91 20.21 -5.95
N ILE A 426 -15.70 20.44 -7.24
CA ILE A 426 -14.50 21.12 -7.72
C ILE A 426 -14.73 22.60 -7.52
N GLY A 427 -14.21 23.16 -6.44
CA GLY A 427 -14.14 24.60 -6.24
C GLY A 427 -13.04 25.19 -7.13
N ARG A 428 -13.39 25.78 -8.26
CA ARG A 428 -12.46 26.53 -9.11
C ARG A 428 -12.45 27.99 -8.65
N ALA A 429 -11.51 28.40 -7.83
CA ALA A 429 -11.29 29.82 -7.53
C ALA A 429 -10.45 30.46 -8.65
N HIS A 430 -11.10 30.96 -9.69
CA HIS A 430 -10.48 31.87 -10.65
C HIS A 430 -10.43 33.27 -10.04
N VAL A 431 -9.26 33.71 -9.59
CA VAL A 431 -8.97 35.13 -9.39
C VAL A 431 -8.55 35.70 -10.75
N ARG A 432 -9.48 36.24 -11.52
CA ARG A 432 -9.13 37.19 -12.57
C ARG A 432 -8.81 38.53 -11.87
N THR A 433 -7.56 38.91 -11.84
CA THR A 433 -7.18 40.32 -11.66
C THR A 433 -7.74 41.08 -12.87
N PRO A 434 -8.49 42.15 -12.69
CA PRO A 434 -8.83 43.02 -13.81
C PRO A 434 -7.52 43.65 -14.31
N VAL A 435 -7.25 43.43 -15.59
CA VAL A 435 -6.23 44.21 -16.32
C VAL A 435 -6.80 45.64 -16.39
N THR A 436 -6.32 46.52 -15.51
CA THR A 436 -6.54 47.95 -15.71
C THR A 436 -5.73 48.39 -16.95
N ARG A 437 -6.44 48.81 -17.97
CA ARG A 437 -5.87 49.68 -19.02
C ARG A 437 -5.67 51.07 -18.47
#